data_5c35d8c9951c27e4356268471ebf776a
#
_entry.id   5c35d8c9951c27e4356268471ebf776a
#
_cell.length_a   1.000
_cell.length_b   1.000
_cell.length_c   1.000
_cell.angle_alpha   90.00
_cell.angle_beta   90.00
_cell.angle_gamma   90.00
#
_symmetry.space_group_name_H-M   'P 1'
#
loop_
_entity.id
_entity.type
_entity.pdbx_description
1 polymer ?
#
loop_
_entity_poly.entity_id
_entity_poly.type
_entity_poly.pdbx_seq_one_letter_code
_entity_poly.pdbx_strand_id
1 'polypeptide(L)'
;MKLVAFLLLIASLAFAVTNFKLYLKDGSYQVVTEYHVEGDRVRFYSAERSQWEEIPVSLADLKRTDSQLKAEEQRVQEASRTVTEEKTEETALDKEVARVPADPGVYMAVKGQIKAIPEADSKVVNNKRRSILKAMSPIPMVSGKATVELAGLHAPTQIADTEPDFYIRLAQEERFGIIRLSEHKGARVAEKLTIIPVSNEVVEEPNLVKIFRRQVGEDLYQIGPLKSLEPGEYAVVEYTEGEMNMQIWDFGIAEAAQTPHSK
;
A
#
# COMPACT_ATOMS: atom_id res chain seq x y z
N MET A 1 -11.64 -3.77 -68.19
CA MET A 1 -11.06 -2.56 -67.62
C MET A 1 -11.49 -2.46 -66.16
N LYS A 2 -10.64 -2.84 -65.21
CA LYS A 2 -10.90 -2.72 -63.78
C LYS A 2 -10.09 -1.55 -63.24
N LEU A 3 -10.79 -0.48 -62.82
CA LEU A 3 -10.23 0.69 -62.20
C LEU A 3 -9.93 0.35 -60.73
N VAL A 4 -8.65 0.27 -60.36
CA VAL A 4 -8.21 0.12 -58.97
C VAL A 4 -8.03 1.54 -58.44
N ALA A 5 -8.98 1.97 -57.59
CA ALA A 5 -8.83 3.23 -56.84
C ALA A 5 -7.87 2.99 -55.66
N PHE A 6 -6.68 3.57 -55.73
CA PHE A 6 -5.68 3.57 -54.67
C PHE A 6 -6.03 4.73 -53.72
N LEU A 7 -6.68 4.39 -52.58
CA LEU A 7 -6.98 5.35 -51.55
C LEU A 7 -5.75 5.53 -50.66
N LEU A 8 -5.03 6.63 -50.89
CA LEU A 8 -3.90 7.06 -50.04
C LEU A 8 -4.46 7.61 -48.74
N LEU A 9 -4.41 6.78 -47.67
CA LEU A 9 -4.70 7.19 -46.32
C LEU A 9 -3.49 7.98 -45.77
N ILE A 10 -3.53 9.32 -45.87
CA ILE A 10 -2.57 10.18 -45.21
C ILE A 10 -2.93 10.19 -43.71
N ALA A 11 -2.21 9.40 -42.94
CA ALA A 11 -2.23 9.49 -41.49
C ALA A 11 -1.48 10.79 -41.10
N SER A 12 -2.22 11.87 -40.88
CA SER A 12 -1.69 13.08 -40.26
C SER A 12 -1.37 12.74 -38.78
N LEU A 13 -0.07 12.53 -38.49
CA LEU A 13 0.41 12.61 -37.13
C LEU A 13 0.20 14.04 -36.63
N ALA A 14 -0.82 14.27 -35.83
CA ALA A 14 -0.95 15.50 -35.07
C ALA A 14 0.14 15.49 -34.01
N PHE A 15 1.28 16.12 -34.31
CA PHE A 15 2.22 16.50 -33.26
C PHE A 15 1.50 17.49 -32.35
N ALA A 16 1.39 17.20 -31.08
CA ALA A 16 0.94 18.17 -30.09
C ALA A 16 1.98 19.31 -30.09
N VAL A 17 1.62 20.43 -30.71
CA VAL A 17 2.47 21.62 -30.76
C VAL A 17 2.48 22.22 -29.36
N THR A 18 3.56 22.01 -28.60
CA THR A 18 3.71 22.54 -27.26
C THR A 18 4.28 23.96 -27.35
N ASN A 19 3.48 24.94 -26.91
CA ASN A 19 3.92 26.33 -26.84
C ASN A 19 4.96 26.48 -25.72
N PHE A 20 6.02 27.23 -25.98
CA PHE A 20 7.03 27.58 -24.99
C PHE A 20 7.44 29.07 -25.11
N LYS A 21 8.25 29.54 -24.15
CA LYS A 21 8.68 30.94 -24.08
C LYS A 21 10.07 31.13 -24.69
N LEU A 22 10.14 31.92 -25.72
CA LEU A 22 11.41 32.46 -26.23
C LEU A 22 11.72 33.74 -25.44
N TYR A 23 12.68 33.68 -24.51
CA TYR A 23 13.07 34.78 -23.67
C TYR A 23 13.91 35.81 -24.37
N LEU A 24 13.67 37.10 -24.05
CA LEU A 24 14.44 38.23 -24.54
C LEU A 24 15.35 38.77 -23.42
N LYS A 25 16.40 39.49 -23.79
CA LYS A 25 17.38 40.04 -22.85
C LYS A 25 16.84 41.19 -21.98
N ASP A 26 15.75 41.82 -22.40
CA ASP A 26 15.03 42.82 -21.61
C ASP A 26 14.13 42.23 -20.54
N GLY A 27 14.09 40.88 -20.44
CA GLY A 27 13.25 40.14 -19.50
C GLY A 27 11.88 39.77 -20.01
N SER A 28 11.44 40.28 -21.15
CA SER A 28 10.20 39.88 -21.80
C SER A 28 10.32 38.51 -22.49
N TYR A 29 9.23 37.99 -23.04
CA TYR A 29 9.24 36.74 -23.82
C TYR A 29 8.18 36.77 -24.93
N GLN A 30 8.38 35.93 -25.94
CA GLN A 30 7.41 35.60 -26.98
C GLN A 30 6.92 34.15 -26.76
N VAL A 31 5.62 33.92 -26.93
CA VAL A 31 5.05 32.54 -26.90
C VAL A 31 5.22 31.97 -28.31
N VAL A 32 5.99 30.91 -28.44
CA VAL A 32 6.37 30.33 -29.72
C VAL A 32 6.15 28.83 -29.72
N THR A 33 5.99 28.24 -30.90
CA THR A 33 5.90 26.81 -31.11
C THR A 33 7.21 26.18 -31.55
N GLU A 34 8.03 26.95 -32.21
CA GLU A 34 9.38 26.56 -32.67
C GLU A 34 10.24 27.79 -32.91
N TYR A 35 11.57 27.64 -32.89
CA TYR A 35 12.50 28.66 -33.29
C TYR A 35 13.75 28.07 -33.94
N HIS A 36 14.39 28.84 -34.80
CA HIS A 36 15.65 28.53 -35.48
C HIS A 36 16.59 29.71 -35.40
N VAL A 37 17.88 29.44 -35.24
CA VAL A 37 18.92 30.50 -35.31
C VAL A 37 19.55 30.47 -36.69
N GLU A 38 19.34 31.52 -37.43
CA GLU A 38 19.84 31.69 -38.80
C GLU A 38 20.81 32.91 -38.89
N GLY A 39 22.09 32.61 -38.77
CA GLY A 39 23.12 33.66 -38.78
C GLY A 39 23.01 34.59 -37.56
N ASP A 40 22.71 35.87 -37.81
CA ASP A 40 22.54 36.90 -36.79
C ASP A 40 21.08 37.10 -36.35
N ARG A 41 20.15 36.24 -36.81
CA ARG A 41 18.69 36.30 -36.50
C ARG A 41 18.17 35.03 -35.87
N VAL A 42 17.14 35.21 -35.06
CA VAL A 42 16.29 34.12 -34.53
C VAL A 42 14.96 34.20 -35.23
N ARG A 43 14.64 33.21 -36.03
CA ARG A 43 13.36 33.04 -36.70
C ARG A 43 12.48 32.12 -35.83
N PHE A 44 11.25 32.52 -35.52
CA PHE A 44 10.36 31.77 -34.68
C PHE A 44 8.91 31.86 -35.17
N TYR A 45 8.11 30.83 -34.86
CA TYR A 45 6.69 30.85 -35.14
C TYR A 45 5.93 31.34 -33.91
N SER A 46 5.31 32.52 -34.01
CA SER A 46 4.54 33.13 -32.92
C SER A 46 3.21 32.40 -32.72
N ALA A 47 2.98 31.82 -31.54
CA ALA A 47 1.71 31.18 -31.20
C ALA A 47 0.55 32.18 -31.10
N GLU A 48 0.85 33.42 -30.71
CA GLU A 48 -0.16 34.49 -30.58
C GLU A 48 -0.60 35.06 -31.93
N ARG A 49 0.35 35.26 -32.85
CA ARG A 49 0.09 35.86 -34.13
C ARG A 49 -0.06 34.85 -35.27
N SER A 50 0.20 33.58 -35.01
CA SER A 50 0.09 32.48 -35.96
C SER A 50 0.90 32.72 -37.25
N GLN A 51 2.11 33.32 -37.12
CA GLN A 51 2.97 33.63 -38.24
C GLN A 51 4.45 33.53 -37.86
N TRP A 52 5.31 33.42 -38.88
CA TRP A 52 6.76 33.49 -38.72
C TRP A 52 7.22 34.94 -38.50
N GLU A 53 8.07 35.12 -37.52
CA GLU A 53 8.68 36.38 -37.14
C GLU A 53 10.19 36.21 -36.97
N GLU A 54 10.91 37.32 -37.00
CA GLU A 54 12.36 37.33 -36.84
C GLU A 54 12.80 38.46 -35.92
N ILE A 55 13.77 38.15 -35.05
CA ILE A 55 14.46 39.15 -34.23
C ILE A 55 15.98 38.97 -34.34
N PRO A 56 16.78 39.98 -34.08
CA PRO A 56 18.24 39.84 -33.97
C PRO A 56 18.59 38.90 -32.79
N VAL A 57 19.59 38.01 -32.97
CA VAL A 57 20.11 37.12 -31.88
C VAL A 57 20.57 37.95 -30.69
N SER A 58 21.03 39.20 -30.92
CA SER A 58 21.43 40.11 -29.82
C SER A 58 20.31 40.42 -28.82
N LEU A 59 19.05 40.31 -29.21
CA LEU A 59 17.87 40.55 -28.36
C LEU A 59 17.37 39.28 -27.67
N ALA A 60 17.68 38.09 -28.21
CA ALA A 60 17.23 36.84 -27.63
C ALA A 60 18.15 36.36 -26.49
N ASP A 61 17.52 35.83 -25.42
CA ASP A 61 18.22 35.09 -24.36
C ASP A 61 18.05 33.58 -24.60
N LEU A 62 18.80 33.08 -25.57
CA LEU A 62 18.76 31.67 -25.97
C LEU A 62 19.17 30.73 -24.80
N LYS A 63 20.17 31.17 -24.01
CA LYS A 63 20.61 30.36 -22.86
C LYS A 63 19.50 30.13 -21.85
N ARG A 64 18.74 31.14 -21.52
CA ARG A 64 17.58 31.05 -20.65
C ARG A 64 16.47 30.22 -21.29
N THR A 65 16.19 30.42 -22.56
CA THR A 65 15.20 29.64 -23.31
C THR A 65 15.51 28.15 -23.29
N ASP A 66 16.73 27.76 -23.64
CA ASP A 66 17.16 26.36 -23.67
C ASP A 66 17.16 25.72 -22.26
N SER A 67 17.58 26.47 -21.25
CA SER A 67 17.56 25.93 -19.87
C SER A 67 16.14 25.71 -19.36
N GLN A 68 15.20 26.57 -19.70
CA GLN A 68 13.78 26.39 -19.35
C GLN A 68 13.13 25.24 -20.11
N LEU A 69 13.43 25.09 -21.41
CA LEU A 69 12.95 23.95 -22.20
C LEU A 69 13.42 22.62 -21.60
N LYS A 70 14.72 22.51 -21.30
CA LYS A 70 15.27 21.31 -20.67
C LYS A 70 14.63 21.01 -19.30
N ALA A 71 14.41 22.05 -18.49
CA ALA A 71 13.76 21.88 -17.18
C ALA A 71 12.31 21.41 -17.33
N GLU A 72 11.59 21.90 -18.33
CA GLU A 72 10.21 21.48 -18.60
C GLU A 72 10.15 20.04 -19.14
N GLU A 73 11.04 19.69 -20.08
CA GLU A 73 11.18 18.31 -20.57
C GLU A 73 11.45 17.33 -19.43
N GLN A 74 12.35 17.68 -18.49
CA GLN A 74 12.64 16.86 -17.31
C GLN A 74 11.41 16.70 -16.43
N ARG A 75 10.67 17.77 -16.14
CA ARG A 75 9.43 17.71 -15.36
C ARG A 75 8.37 16.82 -15.98
N VAL A 76 8.14 16.96 -17.29
CA VAL A 76 7.19 16.12 -18.04
C VAL A 76 7.62 14.65 -18.01
N GLN A 77 8.92 14.40 -18.16
CA GLN A 77 9.45 13.05 -18.12
C GLN A 77 9.32 12.42 -16.71
N GLU A 78 9.62 13.18 -15.66
CA GLU A 78 9.43 12.74 -14.26
C GLU A 78 7.95 12.46 -13.97
N ALA A 79 7.05 13.37 -14.33
CA ALA A 79 5.62 13.17 -14.16
C ALA A 79 5.11 11.93 -14.92
N SER A 80 5.58 11.72 -16.14
CA SER A 80 5.21 10.54 -16.95
C SER A 80 5.74 9.24 -16.33
N ARG A 81 6.92 9.23 -15.72
CA ARG A 81 7.47 8.08 -15.00
C ARG A 81 6.61 7.74 -13.78
N THR A 82 6.30 8.74 -12.94
CA THR A 82 5.47 8.55 -11.75
C THR A 82 4.11 7.94 -12.10
N VAL A 83 3.41 8.47 -13.12
CA VAL A 83 2.13 7.93 -13.58
C VAL A 83 2.26 6.49 -14.10
N THR A 84 3.38 6.18 -14.78
CA THR A 84 3.62 4.82 -15.30
C THR A 84 3.91 3.84 -14.17
N GLU A 85 4.68 4.26 -13.16
CA GLU A 85 5.00 3.47 -11.96
C GLU A 85 3.74 3.18 -11.16
N GLU A 86 2.94 4.19 -10.83
CA GLU A 86 1.65 4.04 -10.13
C GLU A 86 0.71 3.07 -10.85
N LYS A 87 0.56 3.21 -12.17
CA LYS A 87 -0.28 2.29 -12.96
C LYS A 87 0.24 0.87 -12.98
N THR A 88 1.56 0.70 -12.95
CA THR A 88 2.19 -0.63 -12.91
C THR A 88 1.97 -1.29 -11.55
N GLU A 89 2.10 -0.54 -10.46
CA GLU A 89 1.83 -1.00 -9.10
C GLU A 89 0.35 -1.35 -8.91
N GLU A 90 -0.57 -0.51 -9.38
CA GLU A 90 -2.01 -0.79 -9.36
C GLU A 90 -2.34 -2.08 -10.11
N THR A 91 -1.80 -2.25 -11.33
CA THR A 91 -2.01 -3.47 -12.12
C THR A 91 -1.41 -4.72 -11.45
N ALA A 92 -0.30 -4.60 -10.74
CA ALA A 92 0.32 -5.69 -10.00
C ALA A 92 -0.54 -6.08 -8.79
N LEU A 93 -1.04 -5.10 -8.05
CA LEU A 93 -1.95 -5.31 -6.93
C LEU A 93 -3.25 -5.98 -7.38
N ASP A 94 -3.87 -5.52 -8.47
CA ASP A 94 -5.11 -6.12 -9.01
C ASP A 94 -4.92 -7.61 -9.34
N LYS A 95 -3.78 -7.96 -9.94
CA LYS A 95 -3.43 -9.35 -10.23
C LYS A 95 -3.19 -10.17 -8.98
N GLU A 96 -2.68 -9.58 -7.93
CA GLU A 96 -2.47 -10.25 -6.65
C GLU A 96 -3.78 -10.46 -5.93
N VAL A 97 -4.61 -9.42 -5.81
CA VAL A 97 -5.96 -9.45 -5.24
C VAL A 97 -6.84 -10.51 -5.91
N ALA A 98 -6.78 -10.63 -7.24
CA ALA A 98 -7.54 -11.64 -7.99
C ALA A 98 -7.17 -13.10 -7.64
N ARG A 99 -6.05 -13.33 -6.95
CA ARG A 99 -5.62 -14.65 -6.49
C ARG A 99 -6.01 -14.96 -5.05
N VAL A 100 -6.49 -13.96 -4.29
CA VAL A 100 -6.96 -14.16 -2.92
C VAL A 100 -8.23 -15.00 -2.95
N PRO A 101 -8.28 -16.13 -2.21
CA PRO A 101 -9.47 -16.98 -2.17
C PRO A 101 -10.73 -16.23 -1.75
N ALA A 102 -11.88 -16.74 -2.18
CA ALA A 102 -13.19 -16.17 -1.84
C ALA A 102 -13.64 -16.51 -0.41
N ASP A 103 -13.03 -17.50 0.22
CA ASP A 103 -13.38 -17.90 1.57
C ASP A 103 -12.91 -16.85 2.58
N PRO A 104 -13.69 -16.57 3.65
CA PRO A 104 -13.26 -15.71 4.75
C PRO A 104 -11.99 -16.24 5.42
N GLY A 105 -11.11 -15.32 5.86
CA GLY A 105 -9.87 -15.68 6.53
C GLY A 105 -8.72 -14.73 6.23
N VAL A 106 -7.54 -15.09 6.71
CA VAL A 106 -6.31 -14.31 6.54
C VAL A 106 -5.35 -15.01 5.58
N TYR A 107 -4.84 -14.23 4.66
CA TYR A 107 -3.94 -14.67 3.61
C TYR A 107 -2.69 -13.80 3.59
N MET A 108 -1.57 -14.36 3.21
CA MET A 108 -0.30 -13.66 3.06
C MET A 108 0.27 -13.84 1.66
N ALA A 109 0.77 -12.76 1.07
CA ALA A 109 1.51 -12.81 -0.18
C ALA A 109 2.98 -13.20 0.09
N VAL A 110 3.42 -14.32 -0.45
CA VAL A 110 4.80 -14.79 -0.33
C VAL A 110 5.35 -15.12 -1.70
N LYS A 111 6.31 -14.36 -2.18
CA LYS A 111 6.96 -14.56 -3.49
C LYS A 111 5.94 -14.69 -4.63
N GLY A 112 4.92 -13.85 -4.63
CA GLY A 112 3.85 -13.82 -5.66
C GLY A 112 2.83 -14.97 -5.55
N GLN A 113 2.84 -15.73 -4.46
CA GLN A 113 1.82 -16.75 -4.14
C GLN A 113 1.01 -16.30 -2.93
N ILE A 114 -0.30 -16.51 -2.97
CA ILE A 114 -1.18 -16.29 -1.83
C ILE A 114 -1.24 -17.58 -1.00
N LYS A 115 -0.96 -17.45 0.29
CA LYS A 115 -1.02 -18.55 1.27
C LYS A 115 -1.99 -18.19 2.37
N ALA A 116 -2.92 -19.10 2.70
CA ALA A 116 -3.77 -18.96 3.86
C ALA A 116 -2.95 -19.16 5.15
N ILE A 117 -3.21 -18.31 6.14
CA ILE A 117 -2.73 -18.52 7.51
C ILE A 117 -3.82 -19.31 8.21
N PRO A 118 -3.50 -20.45 8.85
CA PRO A 118 -4.49 -21.22 9.58
C PRO A 118 -4.99 -20.44 10.80
N GLU A 119 -6.29 -20.55 11.08
CA GLU A 119 -6.86 -20.01 12.30
C GLU A 119 -6.29 -20.76 13.51
N ALA A 120 -5.91 -20.02 14.55
CA ALA A 120 -5.32 -20.57 15.75
C ALA A 120 -6.38 -21.03 16.75
N ASP A 121 -6.18 -22.20 17.36
CA ASP A 121 -6.99 -22.62 18.50
C ASP A 121 -6.71 -21.73 19.71
N SER A 122 -7.70 -20.97 20.13
CA SER A 122 -7.62 -20.08 21.29
C SER A 122 -8.48 -20.58 22.47
N LYS A 123 -8.11 -20.21 23.68
CA LYS A 123 -8.82 -20.57 24.92
C LYS A 123 -8.94 -19.37 25.83
N VAL A 124 -10.12 -19.19 26.42
CA VAL A 124 -10.30 -18.20 27.49
C VAL A 124 -9.99 -18.84 28.84
N VAL A 125 -9.01 -18.29 29.54
CA VAL A 125 -8.56 -18.77 30.86
C VAL A 125 -8.91 -17.74 31.91
N ASN A 126 -9.75 -18.14 32.88
CA ASN A 126 -10.13 -17.32 34.04
C ASN A 126 -9.34 -17.71 35.28
N ASN A 127 -8.77 -16.73 35.99
CA ASN A 127 -7.95 -16.96 37.19
C ASN A 127 -8.68 -17.59 38.39
N LYS A 128 -10.02 -17.56 38.42
CA LYS A 128 -10.80 -18.07 39.55
C LYS A 128 -11.32 -19.51 39.39
N ARG A 129 -11.43 -19.98 38.16
CA ARG A 129 -11.73 -21.39 37.84
C ARG A 129 -11.04 -21.72 36.52
N ARG A 130 -10.29 -22.81 36.46
CA ARG A 130 -9.71 -23.35 35.24
C ARG A 130 -10.83 -23.83 34.29
N SER A 131 -11.59 -22.94 33.74
CA SER A 131 -12.58 -23.24 32.71
C SER A 131 -11.94 -23.03 31.36
N ILE A 132 -11.67 -24.12 30.66
CA ILE A 132 -11.22 -24.12 29.30
C ILE A 132 -12.46 -23.99 28.42
N LEU A 133 -12.75 -22.81 27.91
CA LEU A 133 -13.83 -22.55 26.95
C LEU A 133 -13.20 -22.18 25.63
N LYS A 134 -13.71 -22.72 24.54
CA LYS A 134 -13.34 -22.25 23.21
C LYS A 134 -13.83 -20.80 23.04
N ALA A 135 -13.04 -19.92 22.47
CA ALA A 135 -13.33 -18.49 22.30
C ALA A 135 -14.61 -18.19 21.49
N MET A 136 -15.17 -19.17 20.81
CA MET A 136 -16.38 -19.05 20.00
C MET A 136 -17.68 -19.53 20.71
N SER A 137 -17.66 -19.82 22.02
CA SER A 137 -18.87 -20.21 22.75
C SER A 137 -19.30 -19.09 23.69
N PRO A 138 -20.62 -18.82 23.82
CA PRO A 138 -21.11 -17.85 24.81
C PRO A 138 -20.61 -18.29 26.21
N ILE A 139 -19.73 -17.47 26.78
CA ILE A 139 -19.10 -17.78 28.08
C ILE A 139 -20.03 -17.33 29.17
N PRO A 140 -20.33 -18.19 30.18
CA PRO A 140 -21.00 -17.72 31.39
C PRO A 140 -20.10 -16.67 32.06
N MET A 141 -20.57 -15.43 32.10
CA MET A 141 -19.83 -14.29 32.62
C MET A 141 -19.54 -14.48 34.10
N VAL A 142 -18.31 -14.83 34.42
CA VAL A 142 -17.81 -14.86 35.78
C VAL A 142 -16.92 -13.64 35.96
N SER A 143 -17.35 -12.75 36.86
CA SER A 143 -16.59 -11.54 37.20
C SER A 143 -15.13 -11.84 37.55
N GLY A 144 -14.20 -11.07 36.93
CA GLY A 144 -12.78 -11.19 37.19
C GLY A 144 -11.91 -10.91 35.98
N LYS A 145 -10.64 -11.27 36.08
CA LYS A 145 -9.67 -11.17 35.00
C LYS A 145 -9.62 -12.49 34.24
N ALA A 146 -9.68 -12.41 32.92
CA ALA A 146 -9.49 -13.53 32.01
C ALA A 146 -8.42 -13.19 30.96
N THR A 147 -7.90 -14.23 30.33
CA THR A 147 -6.93 -14.06 29.21
C THR A 147 -7.36 -14.94 28.05
N VAL A 148 -7.17 -14.45 26.83
CA VAL A 148 -7.27 -15.27 25.61
C VAL A 148 -5.89 -15.82 25.33
N GLU A 149 -5.75 -17.13 25.41
CA GLU A 149 -4.45 -17.81 25.32
C GLU A 149 -4.39 -18.75 24.11
N LEU A 150 -3.23 -18.74 23.43
CA LEU A 150 -2.86 -19.70 22.39
C LEU A 150 -1.82 -20.67 22.92
N ALA A 151 -1.93 -21.92 22.53
CA ALA A 151 -1.00 -22.96 22.97
C ALA A 151 0.40 -22.79 22.36
N GLY A 152 1.42 -23.13 23.15
CA GLY A 152 2.82 -23.08 22.72
C GLY A 152 3.43 -21.68 22.74
N LEU A 153 4.75 -21.63 22.57
CA LEU A 153 5.53 -20.40 22.63
C LEU A 153 5.70 -19.76 21.25
N HIS A 154 5.53 -20.53 20.18
CA HIS A 154 5.72 -20.07 18.82
C HIS A 154 4.52 -20.41 17.94
N ALA A 155 4.20 -19.49 17.03
CA ALA A 155 3.22 -19.71 15.98
C ALA A 155 3.73 -20.73 14.95
N PRO A 156 2.85 -21.55 14.36
CA PRO A 156 3.23 -22.46 13.29
C PRO A 156 3.74 -21.71 12.05
N THR A 157 3.22 -20.52 11.80
CA THR A 157 3.63 -19.67 10.69
C THR A 157 4.74 -18.73 11.14
N GLN A 158 5.96 -18.96 10.65
CA GLN A 158 7.11 -18.08 10.90
C GLN A 158 7.45 -17.28 9.64
N ILE A 159 7.61 -15.97 9.80
CA ILE A 159 7.80 -14.99 8.73
C ILE A 159 9.17 -14.33 8.91
N ALA A 160 9.95 -14.27 7.84
CA ALA A 160 11.27 -13.60 7.86
C ALA A 160 11.15 -12.10 7.55
N ASP A 161 10.08 -11.70 6.88
CA ASP A 161 9.80 -10.30 6.57
C ASP A 161 9.30 -9.58 7.83
N THR A 162 9.87 -8.42 8.12
CA THR A 162 9.47 -7.59 9.26
C THR A 162 8.33 -6.61 8.95
N GLU A 163 7.96 -6.49 7.68
CA GLU A 163 6.85 -5.67 7.20
C GLU A 163 5.88 -6.50 6.35
N PRO A 164 5.32 -7.60 6.89
CA PRO A 164 4.48 -8.49 6.11
C PRO A 164 3.16 -7.85 5.72
N ASP A 165 2.75 -8.09 4.48
CA ASP A 165 1.43 -7.73 3.97
C ASP A 165 0.48 -8.91 4.08
N PHE A 166 -0.70 -8.63 4.63
CA PHE A 166 -1.78 -9.60 4.74
C PHE A 166 -3.02 -9.12 3.99
N TYR A 167 -3.80 -10.09 3.53
CA TYR A 167 -5.17 -9.89 3.06
C TYR A 167 -6.11 -10.52 4.08
N ILE A 168 -7.06 -9.75 4.57
CA ILE A 168 -8.15 -10.27 5.39
C ILE A 168 -9.45 -10.17 4.62
N ARG A 169 -10.13 -11.32 4.47
CA ARG A 169 -11.49 -11.38 3.94
C ARG A 169 -12.44 -11.63 5.09
N LEU A 170 -13.30 -10.66 5.35
CA LEU A 170 -14.26 -10.70 6.44
C LEU A 170 -15.47 -11.59 6.07
N ALA A 171 -16.00 -12.33 7.03
CA ALA A 171 -17.25 -13.05 6.89
C ALA A 171 -18.47 -12.15 7.07
N GLN A 172 -18.31 -11.09 7.86
CA GLN A 172 -19.29 -10.07 8.17
C GLN A 172 -18.55 -8.78 8.53
N GLU A 173 -19.29 -7.68 8.71
CA GLU A 173 -18.69 -6.40 9.09
C GLU A 173 -18.20 -6.44 10.54
N GLU A 174 -16.92 -6.71 10.76
CA GLU A 174 -16.27 -6.79 12.06
C GLU A 174 -15.01 -5.92 12.13
N ARG A 175 -14.50 -5.71 13.34
CA ARG A 175 -13.21 -5.03 13.55
C ARG A 175 -12.06 -6.01 13.37
N PHE A 176 -10.97 -5.54 12.84
CA PHE A 176 -9.76 -6.33 12.65
C PHE A 176 -8.49 -5.52 12.89
N GLY A 177 -7.41 -6.21 13.16
CA GLY A 177 -6.11 -5.59 13.38
C GLY A 177 -4.99 -6.59 13.54
N ILE A 178 -3.78 -6.07 13.78
CA ILE A 178 -2.63 -6.88 14.17
C ILE A 178 -2.34 -6.59 15.64
N ILE A 179 -2.14 -7.64 16.42
CA ILE A 179 -1.76 -7.56 17.85
C ILE A 179 -0.41 -8.22 18.07
N ARG A 180 0.34 -7.71 19.06
CA ARG A 180 1.52 -8.40 19.58
C ARG A 180 1.10 -9.32 20.71
N LEU A 181 1.49 -10.58 20.64
CA LEU A 181 1.23 -11.56 21.69
C LEU A 181 2.24 -11.43 22.81
N SER A 182 1.83 -11.66 24.04
CA SER A 182 2.71 -11.70 25.20
C SER A 182 2.86 -13.14 25.70
N GLU A 183 4.05 -13.49 26.19
CA GLU A 183 4.26 -14.82 26.77
C GLU A 183 3.77 -14.87 28.22
N HIS A 184 3.04 -15.91 28.57
CA HIS A 184 2.64 -16.20 29.95
C HIS A 184 2.56 -17.72 30.22
N LYS A 185 3.40 -18.23 31.13
CA LYS A 185 3.39 -19.64 31.58
C LYS A 185 3.39 -20.70 30.47
N GLY A 186 4.14 -20.46 29.41
CA GLY A 186 4.25 -21.39 28.29
C GLY A 186 3.13 -21.32 27.27
N ALA A 187 2.31 -20.27 27.34
CA ALA A 187 1.29 -19.92 26.36
C ALA A 187 1.52 -18.49 25.84
N ARG A 188 0.96 -18.17 24.68
CA ARG A 188 0.91 -16.82 24.13
C ARG A 188 -0.44 -16.21 24.46
N VAL A 189 -0.43 -14.99 24.98
CA VAL A 189 -1.62 -14.23 25.38
C VAL A 189 -1.94 -13.21 24.31
N ALA A 190 -3.11 -13.35 23.69
CA ALA A 190 -3.63 -12.43 22.70
C ALA A 190 -4.27 -11.21 23.35
N GLU A 191 -4.99 -11.41 24.45
CA GLU A 191 -5.76 -10.36 25.10
C GLU A 191 -5.92 -10.59 26.60
N LYS A 192 -5.99 -9.47 27.35
CA LYS A 192 -6.35 -9.44 28.76
C LYS A 192 -7.73 -8.82 28.90
N LEU A 193 -8.66 -9.59 29.48
CA LEU A 193 -10.05 -9.21 29.64
C LEU A 193 -10.30 -8.87 31.12
N THR A 194 -10.96 -7.74 31.36
CA THR A 194 -11.49 -7.41 32.68
C THR A 194 -13.02 -7.39 32.62
N ILE A 195 -13.66 -8.33 33.30
CA ILE A 195 -15.13 -8.46 33.34
C ILE A 195 -15.65 -7.72 34.57
N ILE A 196 -16.44 -6.66 34.37
CA ILE A 196 -17.01 -5.84 35.44
C ILE A 196 -18.32 -6.49 35.95
N PRO A 197 -18.41 -6.85 37.25
CA PRO A 197 -19.52 -7.66 37.76
C PRO A 197 -20.90 -7.04 37.67
N VAL A 198 -20.99 -5.70 37.63
CA VAL A 198 -22.26 -4.98 37.76
C VAL A 198 -22.89 -4.66 36.39
N SER A 199 -22.07 -4.37 35.39
CA SER A 199 -22.54 -3.98 34.04
C SER A 199 -22.41 -5.10 33.01
N ASN A 200 -21.73 -6.20 33.36
CA ASN A 200 -21.28 -7.23 32.40
C ASN A 200 -20.43 -6.68 31.24
N GLU A 201 -19.86 -5.49 31.41
CA GLU A 201 -18.95 -4.91 30.46
C GLU A 201 -17.62 -5.66 30.45
N VAL A 202 -17.12 -5.91 29.24
CA VAL A 202 -15.80 -6.49 29.02
C VAL A 202 -14.89 -5.33 28.61
N VAL A 203 -13.86 -5.05 29.41
CA VAL A 203 -12.81 -4.12 29.06
C VAL A 203 -11.66 -4.92 28.45
N GLU A 204 -11.40 -4.67 27.21
CA GLU A 204 -10.36 -5.31 26.41
C GLU A 204 -9.08 -4.47 26.43
N GLU A 205 -7.93 -5.12 26.59
CA GLU A 205 -6.62 -4.47 26.54
C GLU A 205 -5.73 -5.16 25.46
N PRO A 206 -6.07 -5.02 24.18
CA PRO A 206 -5.24 -5.58 23.11
C PRO A 206 -3.97 -4.78 22.92
N ASN A 207 -2.85 -5.46 22.68
CA ASN A 207 -1.59 -4.83 22.33
C ASN A 207 -1.54 -4.57 20.82
N LEU A 208 -2.31 -3.58 20.36
CA LEU A 208 -2.50 -3.28 18.95
C LEU A 208 -1.22 -2.70 18.31
N VAL A 209 -0.85 -3.28 17.18
CA VAL A 209 0.14 -2.74 16.27
C VAL A 209 -0.52 -1.66 15.40
N LYS A 210 0.20 -0.56 15.14
CA LYS A 210 -0.27 0.45 14.17
C LYS A 210 -0.14 -0.12 12.76
N ILE A 211 -1.24 -0.19 12.05
CA ILE A 211 -1.33 -0.77 10.71
C ILE A 211 -1.87 0.24 9.70
N PHE A 212 -1.52 0.06 8.43
CA PHE A 212 -2.30 0.60 7.33
C PHE A 212 -3.47 -0.36 7.02
N ARG A 213 -4.52 0.19 6.44
CA ARG A 213 -5.69 -0.57 5.96
C ARG A 213 -6.08 -0.02 4.60
N ARG A 214 -6.19 -0.89 3.61
CA ARG A 214 -6.64 -0.55 2.27
C ARG A 214 -7.71 -1.54 1.84
N GLN A 215 -8.91 -1.07 1.58
CA GLN A 215 -9.95 -1.90 0.97
C GLN A 215 -9.58 -2.15 -0.49
N VAL A 216 -9.49 -3.41 -0.87
CA VAL A 216 -9.08 -3.85 -2.22
C VAL A 216 -10.15 -4.69 -2.91
N GLY A 217 -11.28 -4.91 -2.26
CA GLY A 217 -12.44 -5.62 -2.79
C GLY A 217 -13.61 -5.57 -1.83
N GLU A 218 -14.73 -6.21 -2.19
CA GLU A 218 -15.85 -6.40 -1.29
C GLU A 218 -15.41 -7.33 -0.15
N ASP A 219 -15.54 -6.85 1.09
CA ASP A 219 -15.11 -7.53 2.32
C ASP A 219 -13.62 -7.95 2.36
N LEU A 220 -12.80 -7.43 1.45
CA LEU A 220 -11.39 -7.73 1.34
C LEU A 220 -10.52 -6.50 1.60
N TYR A 221 -9.63 -6.62 2.57
CA TYR A 221 -8.71 -5.57 2.99
C TYR A 221 -7.27 -6.05 2.92
N GLN A 222 -6.39 -5.22 2.39
CA GLN A 222 -4.94 -5.35 2.56
C GLN A 222 -4.55 -4.62 3.84
N ILE A 223 -3.77 -5.27 4.69
CA ILE A 223 -3.28 -4.71 5.96
C ILE A 223 -1.81 -5.05 6.13
N GLY A 224 -1.09 -4.18 6.79
CA GLY A 224 0.30 -4.43 7.18
C GLY A 224 0.76 -3.43 8.24
N PRO A 225 1.86 -3.69 8.94
CA PRO A 225 2.38 -2.78 9.95
C PRO A 225 2.88 -1.48 9.31
N LEU A 226 2.66 -0.33 9.99
CA LEU A 226 3.22 0.96 9.57
C LEU A 226 4.72 1.12 9.86
N LYS A 227 5.29 0.20 10.62
CA LYS A 227 6.72 0.13 10.97
C LYS A 227 7.12 -1.32 11.07
N SER A 228 8.38 -1.60 10.75
CA SER A 228 8.97 -2.93 10.91
C SER A 228 8.66 -3.52 12.29
N LEU A 229 8.17 -4.76 12.29
CA LEU A 229 7.90 -5.52 13.50
C LEU A 229 9.20 -5.99 14.13
N GLU A 230 9.29 -5.91 15.44
CA GLU A 230 10.38 -6.53 16.19
C GLU A 230 10.22 -8.05 16.19
N PRO A 231 11.30 -8.83 16.37
CA PRO A 231 11.18 -10.26 16.61
C PRO A 231 10.19 -10.57 17.75
N GLY A 232 9.33 -11.56 17.51
CA GLY A 232 8.29 -11.91 18.48
C GLY A 232 7.08 -12.58 17.85
N GLU A 233 6.07 -12.82 18.65
CA GLU A 233 4.84 -13.50 18.28
C GLU A 233 3.70 -12.47 18.11
N TYR A 234 2.94 -12.63 17.05
CA TYR A 234 1.88 -11.72 16.63
C TYR A 234 0.65 -12.49 16.16
N ALA A 235 -0.45 -11.79 15.99
CA ALA A 235 -1.63 -12.34 15.32
C ALA A 235 -2.38 -11.26 14.55
N VAL A 236 -2.96 -11.63 13.42
CA VAL A 236 -4.10 -10.93 12.84
C VAL A 236 -5.33 -11.37 13.59
N VAL A 237 -6.19 -10.44 13.97
CA VAL A 237 -7.42 -10.71 14.73
C VAL A 237 -8.62 -10.06 14.07
N GLU A 238 -9.75 -10.75 14.10
CA GLU A 238 -11.09 -10.26 13.77
C GLU A 238 -11.94 -10.38 15.02
N TYR A 239 -12.66 -9.32 15.41
CA TYR A 239 -13.40 -9.28 16.66
C TYR A 239 -14.57 -8.29 16.61
N THR A 240 -15.62 -8.59 17.37
CA THR A 240 -16.71 -7.66 17.68
C THR A 240 -16.42 -6.97 19.00
N GLU A 241 -16.42 -5.64 19.04
CA GLU A 241 -16.14 -4.87 20.24
C GLU A 241 -17.18 -5.13 21.33
N GLY A 242 -16.73 -5.44 22.54
CA GLY A 242 -17.59 -5.75 23.68
C GLY A 242 -18.14 -7.17 23.68
N GLU A 243 -17.81 -7.98 22.69
CA GLU A 243 -18.14 -9.40 22.65
C GLU A 243 -16.87 -10.23 22.72
N MET A 244 -16.94 -11.41 23.36
CA MET A 244 -15.79 -12.33 23.42
C MET A 244 -15.76 -13.29 22.23
N ASN A 245 -15.96 -12.78 21.02
CA ASN A 245 -15.79 -13.51 19.79
C ASN A 245 -14.53 -12.96 19.09
N MET A 246 -13.47 -13.70 19.10
CA MET A 246 -12.23 -13.35 18.44
C MET A 246 -11.75 -14.51 17.59
N GLN A 247 -11.57 -14.25 16.30
CA GLN A 247 -10.85 -15.13 15.39
C GLN A 247 -9.39 -14.69 15.34
N ILE A 248 -8.48 -15.63 15.40
CA ILE A 248 -7.05 -15.35 15.55
C ILE A 248 -6.24 -16.14 14.53
N TRP A 249 -5.40 -15.46 13.78
CA TRP A 249 -4.43 -16.06 12.85
C TRP A 249 -3.03 -15.65 13.28
N ASP A 250 -2.33 -16.56 13.92
CA ASP A 250 -1.06 -16.29 14.56
C ASP A 250 0.15 -16.46 13.63
N PHE A 251 1.15 -15.62 13.85
CA PHE A 251 2.43 -15.68 13.15
C PHE A 251 3.58 -15.19 14.04
N GLY A 252 4.79 -15.66 13.76
CA GLY A 252 6.01 -15.19 14.40
C GLY A 252 6.90 -14.44 13.44
N ILE A 253 7.57 -13.39 13.93
CA ILE A 253 8.69 -12.74 13.25
C ILE A 253 9.97 -13.32 13.80
N ALA A 254 10.72 -14.01 12.94
CA ALA A 254 11.98 -14.63 13.32
C ALA A 254 13.04 -13.59 13.70
N GLU A 255 13.85 -13.90 14.69
CA GLU A 255 15.05 -13.11 14.98
C GLU A 255 15.99 -13.17 13.78
N ALA A 256 16.44 -12.01 13.29
CA ALA A 256 17.38 -11.96 12.18
C ALA A 256 18.63 -12.78 12.56
N ALA A 257 18.94 -13.80 11.75
CA ALA A 257 20.13 -14.61 11.97
C ALA A 257 21.36 -13.69 12.06
N GLN A 258 21.95 -13.57 13.23
CA GLN A 258 23.20 -12.83 13.40
C GLN A 258 24.24 -13.52 12.53
N THR A 259 24.64 -12.85 11.46
CA THR A 259 25.82 -13.29 10.67
C THR A 259 26.99 -13.30 11.62
N PRO A 260 27.66 -14.44 11.86
CA PRO A 260 28.82 -14.44 12.73
C PRO A 260 29.89 -13.56 12.10
N HIS A 261 30.24 -12.47 12.79
CA HIS A 261 31.42 -11.68 12.45
C HIS A 261 32.61 -12.63 12.52
N SER A 262 33.14 -13.04 11.37
CA SER A 262 34.43 -13.72 11.30
C SER A 262 35.50 -12.74 11.80
N LYS A 263 36.13 -13.10 12.90
CA LYS A 263 37.34 -12.44 13.38
C LYS A 263 38.53 -12.75 12.46
#